data_903ad43c89a35196041e8982b76fd5a6
#
_entry.id   903ad43c89a35196041e8982b76fd5a6
#
_cell.length_a   1.000
_cell.length_b   1.000
_cell.length_c   1.000
_cell.angle_alpha   90.00
_cell.angle_beta   90.00
_cell.angle_gamma   90.00
#
_symmetry.space_group_name_H-M   'P 1'
#
loop_
_entity.id
_entity.type
_entity.pdbx_description
1 polymer ?
#
loop_
_entity_poly.entity_id
_entity_poly.type
_entity_poly.pdbx_seq_one_letter_code
_entity_poly.pdbx_strand_id
1 'polypeptide(L)'
;MSLKKNESDIEHIAYSDRKVYSVLSDLRNLKKLESNFEDEEKRRMLIAQLGEEKVKKAQEALAKMEITSDIASINAPMVGKVTFEITEREEPKLIKLEAKGLPTKACLWVQILPEGDNLCKMKVTSGIELNFLIKGMVEKYLEPGVKNIARVLASLPYDQL
;
A
#
# COMPACT_ATOMS: atom_id res chain seq x y z
N MET A 1 2.38 -23.14 -10.31
CA MET A 1 1.68 -22.90 -9.04
C MET A 1 0.74 -21.73 -9.14
N SER A 2 -0.46 -21.85 -8.60
CA SER A 2 -1.44 -20.76 -8.63
C SER A 2 -1.17 -19.76 -7.50
N LEU A 3 -1.55 -18.50 -7.74
CA LEU A 3 -1.47 -17.47 -6.72
C LEU A 3 -2.62 -17.62 -5.73
N LYS A 4 -2.31 -17.58 -4.45
CA LYS A 4 -3.30 -17.41 -3.40
C LYS A 4 -3.69 -15.94 -3.35
N LYS A 5 -4.94 -15.63 -3.63
CA LYS A 5 -5.45 -14.25 -3.63
C LYS A 5 -6.24 -13.94 -2.37
N ASN A 6 -6.02 -12.76 -1.82
CA ASN A 6 -6.79 -12.23 -0.70
C ASN A 6 -7.22 -10.83 -1.07
N GLU A 7 -8.47 -10.50 -0.77
CA GLU A 7 -9.04 -9.20 -1.10
C GLU A 7 -9.34 -8.41 0.17
N SER A 8 -9.14 -7.09 0.10
CA SER A 8 -9.57 -6.19 1.16
C SER A 8 -11.07 -5.96 1.09
N ASP A 9 -11.61 -5.32 2.12
CA ASP A 9 -12.92 -4.71 2.04
C ASP A 9 -12.87 -3.55 1.05
N ILE A 10 -14.02 -3.13 0.55
CA ILE A 10 -14.12 -1.93 -0.27
C ILE A 10 -13.99 -0.72 0.64
N GLU A 11 -13.01 0.14 0.36
CA GLU A 11 -12.79 1.36 1.12
C GLU A 11 -13.28 2.56 0.32
N HIS A 12 -13.99 3.46 0.98
CA HIS A 12 -14.50 4.67 0.36
C HIS A 12 -13.55 5.84 0.62
N ILE A 13 -13.25 6.60 -0.41
CA ILE A 13 -12.26 7.68 -0.36
C ILE A 13 -12.93 8.99 -0.78
N ALA A 14 -12.76 10.04 0.03
CA ALA A 14 -13.37 11.35 -0.19
C ALA A 14 -12.59 12.22 -1.19
N TYR A 15 -12.03 11.59 -2.22
CA TYR A 15 -11.31 12.23 -3.32
C TYR A 15 -11.66 11.51 -4.62
N SER A 16 -11.48 12.18 -5.75
CA SER A 16 -11.79 11.58 -7.05
C SER A 16 -10.86 10.40 -7.36
N ASP A 17 -11.33 9.49 -8.20
CA ASP A 17 -10.54 8.38 -8.70
C ASP A 17 -9.26 8.85 -9.39
N ARG A 18 -9.35 9.92 -10.16
CA ARG A 18 -8.19 10.49 -10.86
C ARG A 18 -7.15 11.04 -9.90
N LYS A 19 -7.60 11.72 -8.84
CA LYS A 19 -6.69 12.25 -7.82
C LYS A 19 -5.96 11.11 -7.09
N VAL A 20 -6.69 10.11 -6.66
CA VAL A 20 -6.12 8.95 -5.97
C VAL A 20 -5.14 8.23 -6.88
N TYR A 21 -5.53 7.98 -8.12
CA TYR A 21 -4.65 7.33 -9.10
C TYR A 21 -3.38 8.14 -9.33
N SER A 22 -3.50 9.45 -9.53
CA SER A 22 -2.33 10.30 -9.80
C SER A 22 -1.30 10.25 -8.67
N VAL A 23 -1.76 10.14 -7.44
CA VAL A 23 -0.87 10.03 -6.28
C VAL A 23 -0.23 8.64 -6.21
N LEU A 24 -1.04 7.59 -6.28
CA LEU A 24 -0.54 6.22 -6.09
C LEU A 24 0.26 5.68 -7.26
N SER A 25 0.07 6.23 -8.47
CA SER A 25 0.80 5.80 -9.66
C SER A 25 2.24 6.33 -9.72
N ASP A 26 2.61 7.24 -8.81
CA ASP A 26 3.96 7.74 -8.67
C ASP A 26 4.38 7.57 -7.21
N LEU A 27 5.22 6.58 -6.95
CA LEU A 27 5.60 6.21 -5.59
C LEU A 27 6.38 7.30 -4.86
N ARG A 28 6.96 8.27 -5.58
CA ARG A 28 7.64 9.41 -4.94
C ARG A 28 6.69 10.20 -4.03
N ASN A 29 5.40 10.17 -4.31
CA ASN A 29 4.40 10.83 -3.47
C ASN A 29 4.35 10.26 -2.05
N LEU A 30 4.77 9.02 -1.85
CA LEU A 30 4.84 8.43 -0.51
C LEU A 30 5.86 9.13 0.37
N LYS A 31 6.95 9.64 -0.22
CA LYS A 31 7.96 10.38 0.55
C LYS A 31 7.43 11.71 1.08
N LYS A 32 6.45 12.28 0.43
CA LYS A 32 5.80 13.51 0.90
C LYS A 32 5.06 13.31 2.22
N LEU A 33 4.72 12.06 2.56
CA LEU A 33 4.08 11.73 3.82
C LEU A 33 4.99 11.97 5.03
N GLU A 34 6.30 12.02 4.84
CA GLU A 34 7.23 12.28 5.95
C GLU A 34 6.88 13.59 6.66
N SER A 35 6.52 14.63 5.90
CA SER A 35 6.14 15.92 6.48
C SER A 35 4.86 15.81 7.33
N ASN A 36 3.96 14.91 6.97
CA ASN A 36 2.73 14.68 7.74
C ASN A 36 3.01 14.02 9.09
N PHE A 37 4.02 13.16 9.14
CA PHE A 37 4.42 12.53 10.40
C PHE A 37 5.16 13.50 11.31
N GLU A 38 5.77 14.54 10.76
CA GLU A 38 6.46 15.59 11.52
C GLU A 38 5.49 16.65 12.05
N ASP A 39 4.36 16.85 11.38
CA ASP A 39 3.32 17.78 11.80
C ASP A 39 2.53 17.18 12.96
N GLU A 40 2.56 17.84 14.11
CA GLU A 40 1.97 17.33 15.35
C GLU A 40 0.46 17.07 15.23
N GLU A 41 -0.28 17.97 14.61
CA GLU A 41 -1.72 17.83 14.45
C GLU A 41 -2.07 16.70 13.49
N LYS A 42 -1.40 16.62 12.35
CA LYS A 42 -1.62 15.55 11.37
C LYS A 42 -1.23 14.20 11.93
N ARG A 43 -0.12 14.15 12.67
CA ARG A 43 0.31 12.92 13.34
C ARG A 43 -0.75 12.43 14.33
N ARG A 44 -1.33 13.34 15.09
CA ARG A 44 -2.39 13.01 16.06
C ARG A 44 -3.61 12.43 15.37
N MET A 45 -3.98 12.98 14.21
CA MET A 45 -5.11 12.46 13.42
C MET A 45 -4.83 11.05 12.90
N LEU A 46 -3.61 10.80 12.43
CA LEU A 46 -3.21 9.46 11.98
C LEU A 46 -3.22 8.45 13.12
N ILE A 47 -2.74 8.85 14.29
CA ILE A 47 -2.76 8.00 15.49
C ILE A 47 -4.20 7.64 15.86
N ALA A 48 -5.12 8.59 15.76
CA ALA A 48 -6.52 8.35 16.05
C ALA A 48 -7.16 7.33 15.10
N GLN A 49 -6.71 7.29 13.84
CA GLN A 49 -7.24 6.38 12.84
C GLN A 49 -6.56 5.01 12.85
N LEU A 50 -5.25 4.98 13.04
CA LEU A 50 -4.44 3.77 12.83
C LEU A 50 -3.82 3.20 14.11
N GLY A 51 -3.74 4.00 15.16
CA GLY A 51 -3.04 3.64 16.40
C GLY A 51 -1.59 4.09 16.39
N GLU A 52 -1.06 4.40 17.57
CA GLU A 52 0.28 4.95 17.73
C GLU A 52 1.38 4.01 17.22
N GLU A 53 1.26 2.73 17.50
CA GLU A 53 2.27 1.75 17.11
C GLU A 53 2.38 1.63 15.59
N LYS A 54 1.25 1.58 14.88
CA LYS A 54 1.24 1.49 13.41
C LYS A 54 1.81 2.75 12.77
N VAL A 55 1.48 3.92 13.31
CA VAL A 55 2.01 5.20 12.82
C VAL A 55 3.52 5.26 13.00
N LYS A 56 4.02 4.85 14.17
CA LYS A 56 5.46 4.82 14.43
C LYS A 56 6.19 3.89 13.48
N LYS A 57 5.67 2.69 13.26
CA LYS A 57 6.27 1.71 12.34
C LYS A 57 6.26 2.22 10.90
N ALA A 58 5.16 2.86 10.49
CA ALA A 58 5.04 3.43 9.15
C ALA A 58 6.04 4.55 8.94
N GLN A 59 6.20 5.43 9.93
CA GLN A 59 7.16 6.52 9.88
C GLN A 59 8.59 6.01 9.77
N GLU A 60 8.96 5.02 10.56
CA GLU A 60 10.29 4.42 10.53
C GLU A 60 10.57 3.73 9.18
N ALA A 61 9.59 3.00 8.67
CA ALA A 61 9.70 2.33 7.38
C ALA A 61 9.89 3.34 6.25
N LEU A 62 9.07 4.39 6.24
CA LEU A 62 9.11 5.41 5.21
C LEU A 62 10.44 6.16 5.19
N ALA A 63 11.00 6.45 6.37
CA ALA A 63 12.29 7.13 6.48
C ALA A 63 13.44 6.32 5.88
N LYS A 64 13.33 4.99 5.89
CA LYS A 64 14.35 4.08 5.39
C LYS A 64 14.12 3.61 3.97
N MET A 65 12.98 3.92 3.38
CA MET A 65 12.65 3.50 2.03
C MET A 65 13.44 4.26 0.97
N GLU A 66 13.90 3.52 -0.02
CA GLU A 66 14.45 4.09 -1.25
C GLU A 66 13.33 4.10 -2.28
N ILE A 67 12.93 5.28 -2.74
CA ILE A 67 11.75 5.43 -3.59
C ILE A 67 12.08 6.19 -4.86
N THR A 68 11.65 5.62 -6.01
CA THR A 68 11.58 6.32 -7.29
C THR A 68 10.12 6.35 -7.72
N SER A 69 9.82 6.88 -8.91
CA SER A 69 8.43 6.91 -9.41
C SER A 69 7.81 5.53 -9.51
N ASP A 70 8.60 4.51 -9.84
CA ASP A 70 8.11 3.16 -10.12
C ASP A 70 8.48 2.13 -9.05
N ILE A 71 9.42 2.44 -8.19
CA ILE A 71 10.03 1.46 -7.29
C ILE A 71 10.08 2.00 -5.86
N ALA A 72 9.74 1.14 -4.91
CA ALA A 72 9.94 1.40 -3.49
C ALA A 72 10.64 0.20 -2.85
N SER A 73 11.79 0.43 -2.23
CA SER A 73 12.59 -0.64 -1.62
C SER A 73 12.72 -0.40 -0.12
N ILE A 74 12.67 -1.50 0.63
CA ILE A 74 12.82 -1.47 2.09
C ILE A 74 13.62 -2.71 2.52
N ASN A 75 14.41 -2.55 3.58
CA ASN A 75 15.07 -3.68 4.21
C ASN A 75 14.15 -4.26 5.27
N ALA A 76 13.64 -5.46 5.02
CA ALA A 76 12.76 -6.15 5.95
C ALA A 76 13.56 -7.09 6.85
N PRO A 77 13.26 -7.13 8.16
CA PRO A 77 13.94 -8.06 9.08
C PRO A 77 13.79 -9.50 8.59
N MET A 78 14.87 -10.28 8.65
CA MET A 78 14.93 -11.69 8.28
C MET A 78 14.80 -12.00 6.79
N VAL A 79 14.33 -11.06 5.99
CA VAL A 79 14.13 -11.26 4.54
C VAL A 79 15.17 -10.55 3.71
N GLY A 80 15.64 -9.40 4.18
CA GLY A 80 16.57 -8.55 3.45
C GLY A 80 15.86 -7.49 2.63
N LYS A 81 16.46 -7.06 1.53
CA LYS A 81 15.90 -6.00 0.69
C LYS A 81 14.73 -6.51 -0.12
N VAL A 82 13.56 -5.91 0.10
CA VAL A 82 12.35 -6.18 -0.67
C VAL A 82 12.04 -4.96 -1.50
N THR A 83 11.80 -5.15 -2.80
CA THR A 83 11.51 -4.08 -3.73
C THR A 83 10.12 -4.27 -4.32
N PHE A 84 9.29 -3.22 -4.22
CA PHE A 84 7.98 -3.18 -4.87
C PHE A 84 8.09 -2.33 -6.12
N GLU A 85 7.70 -2.89 -7.25
CA GLU A 85 7.76 -2.21 -8.54
C GLU A 85 6.39 -2.15 -9.17
N ILE A 86 6.00 -0.96 -9.65
CA ILE A 86 4.77 -0.83 -10.43
C ILE A 86 5.04 -1.44 -11.81
N THR A 87 4.35 -2.51 -12.12
CA THR A 87 4.52 -3.24 -13.39
C THR A 87 3.37 -3.02 -14.35
N GLU A 88 2.23 -2.53 -13.86
CA GLU A 88 1.07 -2.27 -14.72
C GLU A 88 0.33 -1.04 -14.21
N ARG A 89 0.00 -0.17 -15.13
CA ARG A 89 -0.82 1.02 -14.89
C ARG A 89 -1.95 1.06 -15.89
N GLU A 90 -3.17 1.21 -15.41
CA GLU A 90 -4.35 1.39 -16.23
C GLU A 90 -5.12 2.57 -15.67
N GLU A 91 -4.86 3.75 -16.21
CA GLU A 91 -5.39 5.00 -15.70
C GLU A 91 -6.90 5.13 -15.93
N PRO A 92 -7.69 5.53 -14.94
CA PRO A 92 -7.40 5.73 -13.53
C PRO A 92 -7.86 4.55 -12.65
N LYS A 93 -7.87 3.33 -13.17
CA LYS A 93 -8.57 2.17 -12.61
C LYS A 93 -7.71 1.19 -11.85
N LEU A 94 -6.45 1.03 -12.27
CA LEU A 94 -5.64 -0.08 -11.78
C LEU A 94 -4.16 0.28 -11.68
N ILE A 95 -3.56 -0.14 -10.58
CA ILE A 95 -2.12 -0.13 -10.39
C ILE A 95 -1.74 -1.52 -9.88
N LYS A 96 -0.79 -2.17 -10.57
CA LYS A 96 -0.26 -3.45 -10.15
C LYS A 96 1.18 -3.28 -9.71
N LEU A 97 1.52 -3.82 -8.55
CA LEU A 97 2.88 -3.84 -8.03
C LEU A 97 3.33 -5.29 -7.87
N GLU A 98 4.58 -5.55 -8.23
CA GLU A 98 5.20 -6.84 -7.99
C GLU A 98 6.30 -6.69 -6.96
N ALA A 99 6.37 -7.64 -6.03
CA ALA A 99 7.39 -7.68 -5.00
C ALA A 99 8.58 -8.51 -5.49
N LYS A 100 9.79 -7.97 -5.32
CA LYS A 100 11.04 -8.65 -5.68
C LYS A 100 11.92 -8.76 -4.43
N GLY A 101 12.73 -9.79 -4.37
CA GLY A 101 13.57 -10.06 -3.21
C GLY A 101 12.93 -10.99 -2.19
N LEU A 102 11.73 -11.47 -2.46
CA LEU A 102 11.07 -12.49 -1.65
C LEU A 102 11.38 -13.88 -2.21
N PRO A 103 11.35 -14.91 -1.36
CA PRO A 103 11.58 -16.28 -1.82
C PRO A 103 10.45 -16.87 -2.67
N THR A 104 9.42 -16.09 -2.92
CA THR A 104 8.27 -16.50 -3.71
C THR A 104 7.74 -15.32 -4.50
N LYS A 105 6.89 -15.60 -5.49
CA LYS A 105 6.25 -14.57 -6.30
C LYS A 105 5.09 -13.95 -5.53
N ALA A 106 5.07 -12.61 -5.46
CA ALA A 106 4.01 -11.88 -4.80
C ALA A 106 3.69 -10.59 -5.55
N CYS A 107 2.44 -10.20 -5.54
CA CYS A 107 1.99 -8.97 -6.19
C CYS A 107 0.79 -8.37 -5.47
N LEU A 108 0.53 -7.09 -5.76
CA LEU A 108 -0.61 -6.34 -5.25
C LEU A 108 -1.32 -5.68 -6.43
N TRP A 109 -2.64 -5.69 -6.40
CA TRP A 109 -3.47 -4.92 -7.33
C TRP A 109 -4.25 -3.89 -6.52
N VAL A 110 -4.17 -2.65 -6.94
CA VAL A 110 -4.98 -1.57 -6.37
C VAL A 110 -6.00 -1.19 -7.43
N GLN A 111 -7.26 -1.45 -7.15
CA GLN A 111 -8.37 -1.15 -8.05
C GLN A 111 -9.14 0.05 -7.53
N ILE A 112 -9.40 1.02 -8.42
CA ILE A 112 -10.03 2.29 -8.09
C ILE A 112 -11.23 2.48 -9.00
N LEU A 113 -12.40 2.79 -8.43
CA LEU A 113 -13.62 3.05 -9.19
C LEU A 113 -14.25 4.36 -8.72
N PRO A 114 -14.74 5.20 -9.64
CA PRO A 114 -15.40 6.44 -9.24
C PRO A 114 -16.74 6.18 -8.56
N GLU A 115 -17.08 7.04 -7.59
CA GLU A 115 -18.39 7.07 -6.95
C GLU A 115 -19.03 8.45 -7.09
N GLY A 116 -18.64 9.22 -8.09
CA GLY A 116 -19.04 10.59 -8.32
C GLY A 116 -17.83 11.42 -8.70
N ASP A 117 -17.98 12.72 -8.83
CA ASP A 117 -16.90 13.59 -9.32
C ASP A 117 -15.73 13.70 -8.35
N ASN A 118 -16.03 13.68 -7.05
CA ASN A 118 -15.02 13.89 -6.00
C ASN A 118 -14.94 12.74 -4.99
N LEU A 119 -15.47 11.58 -5.34
CA LEU A 119 -15.46 10.39 -4.48
C LEU A 119 -15.06 9.17 -5.28
N CYS A 120 -14.40 8.24 -4.63
CA CYS A 120 -14.11 6.96 -5.24
C CYS A 120 -14.11 5.85 -4.20
N LYS A 121 -14.04 4.63 -4.69
CA LYS A 121 -13.87 3.45 -3.84
C LYS A 121 -12.68 2.65 -4.32
N MET A 122 -12.07 1.93 -3.41
CA MET A 122 -10.84 1.19 -3.65
C MET A 122 -10.94 -0.22 -3.08
N LYS A 123 -10.33 -1.16 -3.78
CA LYS A 123 -10.11 -2.51 -3.27
C LYS A 123 -8.67 -2.90 -3.57
N VAL A 124 -8.02 -3.49 -2.58
CA VAL A 124 -6.66 -4.02 -2.73
C VAL A 124 -6.73 -5.54 -2.72
N THR A 125 -6.03 -6.15 -3.65
CA THR A 125 -5.93 -7.62 -3.75
C THR A 125 -4.46 -7.99 -3.69
N SER A 126 -4.11 -8.93 -2.83
CA SER A 126 -2.78 -9.51 -2.80
C SER A 126 -2.79 -10.87 -3.49
N GLY A 127 -1.71 -11.20 -4.18
CA GLY A 127 -1.50 -12.51 -4.76
C GLY A 127 -0.12 -13.01 -4.38
N ILE A 128 -0.04 -14.23 -3.84
CA ILE A 128 1.23 -14.82 -3.45
C ILE A 128 1.24 -16.31 -3.81
N GLU A 129 2.36 -16.80 -4.34
CA GLU A 129 2.56 -18.22 -4.55
C GLU A 129 2.96 -18.86 -3.23
N LEU A 130 2.07 -19.67 -2.67
CA LEU A 130 2.33 -20.37 -1.42
C LEU A 130 2.95 -21.73 -1.73
N ASN A 131 4.24 -21.88 -1.40
CA ASN A 131 4.86 -23.18 -1.42
C ASN A 131 4.76 -23.82 -0.03
N PHE A 132 5.13 -25.07 0.07
CA PHE A 132 5.07 -25.86 1.28
C PHE A 132 5.77 -25.20 2.48
N LEU A 133 6.90 -24.53 2.24
CA LEU A 133 7.68 -23.92 3.32
C LEU A 133 7.07 -22.60 3.81
N ILE A 134 6.50 -21.83 2.92
CA ILE A 134 6.03 -20.48 3.22
C ILE A 134 4.59 -20.45 3.76
N LYS A 135 3.75 -21.38 3.28
CA LYS A 135 2.33 -21.42 3.60
C LYS A 135 2.04 -21.32 5.10
N GLY A 136 2.69 -22.14 5.89
CA GLY A 136 2.47 -22.16 7.33
C GLY A 136 2.92 -20.90 8.06
N MET A 137 3.85 -20.14 7.45
CA MET A 137 4.42 -18.94 8.06
C MET A 137 3.59 -17.69 7.78
N VAL A 138 3.01 -17.57 6.59
CA VAL A 138 2.44 -16.30 6.13
C VAL A 138 0.93 -16.34 5.91
N GLU A 139 0.32 -17.50 5.72
CA GLU A 139 -1.10 -17.60 5.35
C GLU A 139 -2.02 -16.83 6.29
N LYS A 140 -1.79 -16.89 7.58
CA LYS A 140 -2.61 -16.21 8.60
C LYS A 140 -2.50 -14.68 8.57
N TYR A 141 -1.45 -14.15 7.94
CA TYR A 141 -1.23 -12.71 7.85
C TYR A 141 -1.73 -12.08 6.55
N LEU A 142 -2.09 -12.89 5.56
CA LEU A 142 -2.43 -12.40 4.22
C LEU A 142 -3.71 -11.58 4.19
N GLU A 143 -4.79 -12.10 4.76
CA GLU A 143 -6.06 -11.38 4.78
C GLU A 143 -6.01 -10.13 5.66
N PRO A 144 -5.55 -10.20 6.91
CA PRO A 144 -5.40 -8.98 7.71
C PRO A 144 -4.45 -7.97 7.08
N GLY A 145 -3.39 -8.44 6.44
CA GLY A 145 -2.40 -7.58 5.79
C GLY A 145 -2.99 -6.76 4.65
N VAL A 146 -3.72 -7.40 3.74
CA VAL A 146 -4.32 -6.70 2.61
C VAL A 146 -5.41 -5.71 3.07
N LYS A 147 -6.16 -6.06 4.11
CA LYS A 147 -7.16 -5.15 4.70
C LYS A 147 -6.51 -3.92 5.30
N ASN A 148 -5.40 -4.09 6.00
CA ASN A 148 -4.65 -2.98 6.58
C ASN A 148 -4.06 -2.07 5.52
N ILE A 149 -3.52 -2.63 4.44
CA ILE A 149 -2.99 -1.84 3.32
C ILE A 149 -4.10 -0.96 2.73
N ALA A 150 -5.27 -1.53 2.48
CA ALA A 150 -6.39 -0.78 1.93
C ALA A 150 -6.84 0.37 2.85
N ARG A 151 -6.90 0.13 4.16
CA ARG A 151 -7.26 1.17 5.12
C ARG A 151 -6.23 2.30 5.15
N VAL A 152 -4.96 1.96 5.12
CA VAL A 152 -3.89 2.96 5.09
C VAL A 152 -4.01 3.80 3.83
N LEU A 153 -4.15 3.16 2.67
CA LEU A 153 -4.28 3.88 1.40
C LEU A 153 -5.54 4.74 1.35
N ALA A 154 -6.64 4.28 1.94
CA ALA A 154 -7.88 5.06 2.00
C ALA A 154 -7.77 6.28 2.92
N SER A 155 -6.85 6.25 3.87
CA SER A 155 -6.66 7.29 4.87
C SER A 155 -5.63 8.35 4.49
N LEU A 156 -4.99 8.23 3.33
CA LEU A 156 -3.96 9.18 2.91
C LEU A 156 -4.53 10.57 2.62
N PRO A 157 -3.75 11.62 2.91
CA PRO A 157 -4.17 13.00 2.62
C PRO A 157 -3.89 13.35 1.15
N TYR A 158 -4.70 12.84 0.25
CA TYR A 158 -4.48 12.98 -1.19
C TYR A 158 -4.41 14.42 -1.69
N ASP A 159 -5.04 15.34 -1.00
CA ASP A 159 -4.98 16.77 -1.33
C ASP A 159 -3.61 17.41 -1.04
N GLN A 160 -2.77 16.72 -0.31
CA GLN A 160 -1.44 17.19 0.08
C GLN A 160 -0.30 16.42 -0.60
N LEU A 161 -0.64 15.44 -1.45
CA LEU A 161 0.35 14.57 -2.08
C LEU A 161 0.55 14.79 -3.59
#